data_0b07e4ccb75e8410f071840194f72dbe
#
_entry.id   0b07e4ccb75e8410f071840194f72dbe
#
_cell.length_a   1.000
_cell.length_b   1.000
_cell.length_c   1.000
_cell.angle_alpha   90.00
_cell.angle_beta   90.00
_cell.angle_gamma   90.00
#
_symmetry.space_group_name_H-M   'P 1'
#
loop_
_entity.id
_entity.type
_entity.pdbx_description
1 polymer ?
#
loop_
_entity_poly.entity_id
_entity_poly.type
_entity_poly.pdbx_seq_one_letter_code
_entity_poly.pdbx_strand_id
1 'polypeptide(L)'
;MPKTALLRPSSDGVAADLMTSLAGLLREWLPRQRWFAGKDRPVTDLALLSMTELYPGCLHLLVHTGHPNPSHVGLRGVPAPGGALSSGDCYQLLLGVREQLPPGLGRALIGRAHDGPLAGLTVYDALYDTRSAQLLLERLRHPGTVGPLRFEADPSVRVPAGLAPRLLDAEQSNSSLVYGDAFILKVFRRIQPGVNPDLEVPGALAGQGCGRVPAPVAWFRTTDPFAATLGVLQPFLPDASDGWTLALGALAAGHGFTAEARELGQATAEVHLALASAFPVGPLDENARTAAAMTERLEAAAHCVPALQPFVPGLRTAFRALLSCDVGPPAQRVHGDLHLGQVLRADREWFVIDFEGEPSRPLAERCGTQSPVRDIAGMLRSFDYAARQRRPWRPEWARRCREAYCAGYAARADWDPREKHGLLRAYETDRAVYEVLYEARHRPDWLPVPMAAIERLAVRGG
;
A
#
# COMPACT_ATOMS: atom_id res chain seq x y z
N MET A 1 -4.13 43.53 -11.09
CA MET A 1 -5.36 42.71 -11.10
C MET A 1 -4.99 41.32 -11.56
N PRO A 2 -5.03 40.29 -10.72
CA PRO A 2 -4.68 38.94 -11.16
C PRO A 2 -5.80 38.41 -12.09
N LYS A 3 -5.41 37.91 -13.26
CA LYS A 3 -6.27 37.13 -14.16
C LYS A 3 -6.53 35.74 -13.52
N THR A 4 -7.48 35.67 -12.60
CA THR A 4 -7.73 34.48 -11.79
C THR A 4 -9.11 33.89 -12.09
N ALA A 5 -9.35 33.52 -13.34
CA ALA A 5 -10.47 32.67 -13.72
C ALA A 5 -10.04 31.86 -14.94
N LEU A 6 -9.13 30.87 -14.72
CA LEU A 6 -8.45 30.24 -15.85
C LEU A 6 -9.21 29.06 -16.44
N LEU A 7 -10.16 28.44 -15.75
CA LEU A 7 -10.85 27.26 -16.30
C LEU A 7 -12.27 27.14 -15.74
N ARG A 8 -13.29 27.35 -16.56
CA ARG A 8 -14.65 26.87 -16.28
C ARG A 8 -14.74 25.38 -16.65
N PRO A 9 -15.40 24.53 -15.82
CA PRO A 9 -15.50 23.11 -16.10
C PRO A 9 -16.41 22.84 -17.29
N SER A 10 -16.07 21.82 -18.03
CA SER A 10 -16.81 21.12 -19.10
C SER A 10 -16.54 21.55 -20.53
N SER A 11 -15.59 20.84 -21.13
CA SER A 11 -15.69 20.29 -22.49
C SER A 11 -14.40 19.53 -22.80
N ASP A 12 -14.48 18.47 -23.60
CA ASP A 12 -13.33 17.68 -24.09
C ASP A 12 -12.22 18.56 -24.69
N GLY A 13 -12.56 19.75 -25.19
CA GLY A 13 -11.60 20.73 -25.69
C GLY A 13 -10.67 21.30 -24.63
N VAL A 14 -11.16 21.62 -23.43
CA VAL A 14 -10.32 22.18 -22.35
C VAL A 14 -9.33 21.15 -21.81
N ALA A 15 -9.72 19.89 -21.75
CA ALA A 15 -8.86 18.80 -21.33
C ALA A 15 -7.72 18.56 -22.33
N ALA A 16 -8.00 18.54 -23.62
CA ALA A 16 -7.01 18.42 -24.68
C ALA A 16 -6.04 19.59 -24.69
N ASP A 17 -6.54 20.81 -24.54
CA ASP A 17 -5.72 22.03 -24.49
C ASP A 17 -4.79 22.05 -23.27
N LEU A 18 -5.27 21.57 -22.09
CA LEU A 18 -4.44 21.50 -20.89
C LEU A 18 -3.28 20.51 -21.06
N MET A 19 -3.52 19.38 -21.71
CA MET A 19 -2.49 18.38 -21.98
C MET A 19 -1.41 18.89 -22.95
N THR A 20 -1.72 19.86 -23.80
CA THR A 20 -0.70 20.56 -24.62
C THR A 20 0.35 21.22 -23.74
N SER A 21 -0.07 21.81 -22.61
CA SER A 21 0.86 22.43 -21.65
C SER A 21 1.61 21.39 -20.78
N LEU A 22 0.99 20.26 -20.45
CA LEU A 22 1.47 19.39 -19.39
C LEU A 22 2.14 18.09 -19.88
N ALA A 23 1.79 17.58 -21.08
CA ALA A 23 2.19 16.24 -21.48
C ALA A 23 3.72 16.07 -21.53
N GLY A 24 4.45 17.03 -22.08
CA GLY A 24 5.92 17.01 -22.13
C GLY A 24 6.53 16.97 -20.73
N LEU A 25 6.07 17.88 -19.86
CA LEU A 25 6.54 18.00 -18.49
C LEU A 25 6.28 16.73 -17.67
N LEU A 26 5.07 16.17 -17.77
CA LEU A 26 4.68 14.98 -17.02
C LEU A 26 5.41 13.73 -17.51
N ARG A 27 5.66 13.58 -18.83
CA ARG A 27 6.45 12.44 -19.36
C ARG A 27 7.87 12.39 -18.79
N GLU A 28 8.47 13.53 -18.53
CA GLU A 28 9.80 13.61 -17.94
C GLU A 28 9.80 13.49 -16.42
N TRP A 29 8.76 14.00 -15.76
CA TRP A 29 8.70 14.07 -14.31
C TRP A 29 8.18 12.77 -13.65
N LEU A 30 7.15 12.13 -14.21
CA LEU A 30 6.52 10.94 -13.63
C LEU A 30 7.53 9.79 -13.37
N PRO A 31 8.40 9.41 -14.33
CA PRO A 31 9.34 8.30 -14.11
C PRO A 31 10.34 8.54 -12.96
N ARG A 32 10.55 9.78 -12.55
CA ARG A 32 11.44 10.15 -11.46
C ARG A 32 10.77 10.02 -10.08
N GLN A 33 9.44 9.84 -10.04
CA GLN A 33 8.70 9.76 -8.79
C GLN A 33 8.80 8.37 -8.17
N ARG A 34 8.98 8.29 -6.84
CA ARG A 34 9.08 7.01 -6.12
C ARG A 34 7.82 6.16 -6.25
N TRP A 35 6.67 6.79 -6.26
CA TRP A 35 5.35 6.16 -6.37
C TRP A 35 4.94 5.77 -7.79
N PHE A 36 5.71 6.14 -8.81
CA PHE A 36 5.41 5.78 -10.20
C PHE A 36 5.80 4.33 -10.48
N ALA A 37 4.85 3.50 -10.90
CA ALA A 37 5.06 2.07 -11.12
C ALA A 37 5.85 1.74 -12.41
N GLY A 38 5.84 2.66 -13.39
CA GLY A 38 6.47 2.47 -14.71
C GLY A 38 7.91 2.99 -14.84
N LYS A 39 8.73 2.94 -13.78
CA LYS A 39 10.07 3.58 -13.73
C LYS A 39 11.01 3.21 -14.87
N ASP A 40 10.96 1.97 -15.34
CA ASP A 40 11.87 1.43 -16.35
C ASP A 40 11.30 1.51 -17.77
N ARG A 41 10.23 2.27 -17.97
CA ARG A 41 9.52 2.35 -19.26
C ARG A 41 9.19 3.79 -19.62
N PRO A 42 9.31 4.16 -20.91
CA PRO A 42 8.87 5.47 -21.37
C PRO A 42 7.35 5.58 -21.22
N VAL A 43 6.88 6.74 -20.77
CA VAL A 43 5.46 7.09 -20.78
C VAL A 43 5.06 7.43 -22.22
N THR A 44 4.46 6.45 -22.92
CA THR A 44 4.08 6.63 -24.34
C THR A 44 2.75 7.33 -24.47
N ASP A 45 1.76 6.86 -23.73
CA ASP A 45 0.41 7.43 -23.72
C ASP A 45 0.14 8.15 -22.42
N LEU A 46 -0.32 9.39 -22.51
CA LEU A 46 -0.71 10.21 -21.38
C LEU A 46 -2.02 10.91 -21.72
N ALA A 47 -3.07 10.58 -20.97
CA ALA A 47 -4.39 11.16 -21.17
C ALA A 47 -4.95 11.73 -19.87
N LEU A 48 -5.55 12.91 -19.93
CA LEU A 48 -6.29 13.49 -18.83
C LEU A 48 -7.67 12.85 -18.75
N LEU A 49 -7.98 12.24 -17.62
CA LEU A 49 -9.27 11.60 -17.36
C LEU A 49 -10.25 12.55 -16.67
N SER A 50 -9.75 13.34 -15.72
CA SER A 50 -10.54 14.31 -14.96
C SER A 50 -9.67 15.45 -14.47
N MET A 51 -10.26 16.65 -14.39
CA MET A 51 -9.62 17.85 -13.87
C MET A 51 -10.59 18.62 -12.98
N THR A 52 -10.08 19.08 -11.85
CA THR A 52 -10.82 19.96 -10.94
C THR A 52 -9.89 21.02 -10.37
N GLU A 53 -10.23 22.28 -10.48
CA GLU A 53 -9.55 23.34 -9.75
C GLU A 53 -10.08 23.36 -8.31
N LEU A 54 -9.25 22.92 -7.35
CA LEU A 54 -9.60 22.88 -5.92
C LEU A 54 -9.72 24.29 -5.32
N TYR A 55 -8.83 25.17 -5.74
CA TYR A 55 -8.77 26.61 -5.44
C TYR A 55 -7.86 27.27 -6.47
N PRO A 56 -7.89 28.62 -6.60
CA PRO A 56 -7.17 29.30 -7.67
C PRO A 56 -5.70 28.92 -7.78
N GLY A 57 -5.35 28.29 -8.91
CA GLY A 57 -4.01 27.84 -9.24
C GLY A 57 -3.58 26.53 -8.54
N CYS A 58 -4.51 25.74 -8.04
CA CYS A 58 -4.28 24.35 -7.65
C CYS A 58 -5.23 23.40 -8.38
N LEU A 59 -4.66 22.56 -9.23
CA LEU A 59 -5.38 21.62 -10.06
C LEU A 59 -5.26 20.21 -9.48
N HIS A 60 -6.38 19.54 -9.30
CA HIS A 60 -6.44 18.10 -9.09
C HIS A 60 -6.66 17.43 -10.45
N LEU A 61 -5.81 16.49 -10.80
CA LEU A 61 -5.88 15.76 -12.06
C LEU A 61 -5.92 14.27 -11.81
N LEU A 62 -6.72 13.55 -12.60
CA LEU A 62 -6.56 12.12 -12.83
C LEU A 62 -5.99 11.91 -14.21
N VAL A 63 -4.84 11.25 -14.28
CA VAL A 63 -4.07 11.08 -15.52
C VAL A 63 -3.89 9.59 -15.77
N HIS A 64 -4.27 9.13 -16.95
CA HIS A 64 -3.99 7.78 -17.42
C HIS A 64 -2.64 7.71 -18.11
N THR A 65 -1.85 6.67 -17.79
CA THR A 65 -0.60 6.36 -18.48
C THR A 65 -0.72 4.98 -19.13
N GLY A 66 -0.62 4.92 -20.46
CA GLY A 66 -0.56 3.66 -21.21
C GLY A 66 0.83 3.03 -21.17
N HIS A 67 0.87 1.70 -21.13
CA HIS A 67 2.10 0.92 -21.23
C HIS A 67 2.04 -0.02 -22.43
N PRO A 68 3.11 -0.17 -23.22
CA PRO A 68 3.11 -0.97 -24.44
C PRO A 68 3.08 -2.49 -24.23
N ASN A 69 2.94 -3.00 -22.99
CA ASN A 69 3.01 -4.43 -22.71
C ASN A 69 1.79 -4.96 -21.92
N PRO A 70 1.05 -5.96 -22.45
CA PRO A 70 -0.16 -6.51 -21.83
C PRO A 70 0.05 -7.34 -20.55
N SER A 71 1.30 -7.58 -20.13
CA SER A 71 1.61 -8.39 -18.92
C SER A 71 1.50 -7.62 -17.58
N HIS A 72 1.20 -6.32 -17.58
CA HIS A 72 0.83 -5.61 -16.36
C HIS A 72 -0.68 -5.64 -16.18
N VAL A 73 -1.09 -6.02 -14.96
CA VAL A 73 -2.46 -5.89 -14.46
C VAL A 73 -2.75 -4.39 -14.28
N GLY A 74 -2.91 -3.68 -15.40
CA GLY A 74 -3.44 -2.33 -15.42
C GLY A 74 -4.96 -2.35 -15.24
N LEU A 75 -5.56 -1.18 -15.07
CA LEU A 75 -7.01 -1.02 -14.98
C LEU A 75 -7.69 -1.60 -16.23
N ARG A 76 -8.16 -2.84 -16.13
CA ARG A 76 -9.10 -3.36 -17.12
C ARG A 76 -10.43 -2.66 -16.88
N GLY A 77 -10.84 -1.82 -17.82
CA GLY A 77 -12.17 -1.23 -17.80
C GLY A 77 -12.26 0.27 -17.58
N VAL A 78 -11.14 1.02 -17.54
CA VAL A 78 -11.20 2.49 -17.64
C VAL A 78 -11.45 2.86 -19.10
N PRO A 79 -12.54 3.59 -19.43
CA PRO A 79 -12.75 4.10 -20.79
C PRO A 79 -11.61 5.05 -21.15
N ALA A 80 -10.83 4.71 -22.16
CA ALA A 80 -9.94 5.69 -22.78
C ALA A 80 -10.77 6.67 -23.63
N PRO A 81 -10.34 7.92 -23.80
CA PRO A 81 -10.94 8.82 -24.76
C PRO A 81 -10.91 8.16 -26.16
N GLY A 82 -12.10 7.79 -26.69
CA GLY A 82 -12.19 7.08 -27.97
C GLY A 82 -12.68 5.62 -27.91
N GLY A 83 -13.06 5.09 -26.72
CA GLY A 83 -13.82 3.83 -26.59
C GLY A 83 -13.03 2.54 -26.58
N ALA A 84 -11.68 2.56 -26.67
CA ALA A 84 -10.85 1.39 -26.52
C ALA A 84 -10.33 1.26 -25.07
N LEU A 85 -10.49 0.09 -24.46
CA LEU A 85 -9.92 -0.23 -23.14
C LEU A 85 -8.40 -0.36 -23.31
N SER A 86 -7.63 0.65 -22.91
CA SER A 86 -6.18 0.54 -22.88
C SER A 86 -5.72 -0.04 -21.53
N SER A 87 -4.72 -0.92 -21.55
CA SER A 87 -4.03 -1.35 -20.36
C SER A 87 -3.13 -0.21 -19.87
N GLY A 88 -3.33 0.25 -18.64
CA GLY A 88 -2.55 1.35 -18.09
C GLY A 88 -2.89 1.64 -16.64
N ASP A 89 -2.18 2.60 -16.05
CA ASP A 89 -2.37 3.04 -14.69
C ASP A 89 -3.02 4.43 -14.64
N CYS A 90 -3.86 4.67 -13.65
CA CYS A 90 -4.41 5.98 -13.35
C CYS A 90 -3.64 6.59 -12.17
N TYR A 91 -3.15 7.82 -12.35
CA TYR A 91 -2.43 8.56 -11.31
C TYR A 91 -3.18 9.83 -10.90
N GLN A 92 -3.22 10.07 -9.58
CA GLN A 92 -3.68 11.31 -9.00
C GLN A 92 -2.53 12.30 -8.86
N LEU A 93 -2.71 13.51 -9.41
CA LEU A 93 -1.77 14.60 -9.30
C LEU A 93 -2.46 15.83 -8.71
N LEU A 94 -1.80 16.47 -7.75
CA LEU A 94 -2.16 17.80 -7.27
C LEU A 94 -1.09 18.77 -7.75
N LEU A 95 -1.44 19.64 -8.68
CA LEU A 95 -0.50 20.55 -9.32
C LEU A 95 -0.75 21.99 -8.89
N GLY A 96 0.32 22.65 -8.43
CA GLY A 96 0.33 24.09 -8.26
C GLY A 96 0.76 24.78 -9.56
N VAL A 97 0.05 25.84 -9.94
CA VAL A 97 0.32 26.61 -11.15
C VAL A 97 0.48 28.09 -10.77
N ARG A 98 1.65 28.69 -11.04
CA ARG A 98 2.00 30.08 -10.70
C ARG A 98 2.88 30.70 -11.77
N GLU A 99 2.94 32.02 -11.82
CA GLU A 99 3.91 32.74 -12.68
C GLU A 99 5.36 32.40 -12.29
N GLN A 100 5.62 32.31 -10.99
CA GLN A 100 6.93 31.98 -10.44
C GLN A 100 6.79 30.85 -9.40
N LEU A 101 7.82 30.01 -9.31
CA LEU A 101 7.89 28.99 -8.28
C LEU A 101 7.97 29.64 -6.89
N PRO A 102 7.11 29.29 -5.94
CA PRO A 102 7.23 29.80 -4.58
C PRO A 102 8.60 29.44 -3.96
N PRO A 103 9.18 30.31 -3.13
CA PRO A 103 10.48 30.06 -2.49
C PRO A 103 10.49 28.74 -1.72
N GLY A 104 11.61 28.02 -1.79
CA GLY A 104 11.80 26.74 -1.08
C GLY A 104 11.22 25.51 -1.78
N LEU A 105 10.45 25.65 -2.85
CA LEU A 105 9.79 24.54 -3.55
C LEU A 105 10.61 23.95 -4.72
N GLY A 106 11.92 24.10 -4.75
CA GLY A 106 12.77 23.56 -5.82
C GLY A 106 12.58 22.04 -6.05
N ARG A 107 12.39 21.26 -4.98
CA ARG A 107 12.13 19.82 -5.06
C ARG A 107 10.76 19.46 -5.67
N ALA A 108 9.81 20.39 -5.60
CA ALA A 108 8.46 20.21 -6.11
C ALA A 108 8.34 20.56 -7.60
N LEU A 109 9.34 21.23 -8.18
CA LEU A 109 9.29 21.72 -9.55
C LEU A 109 9.10 20.58 -10.55
N ILE A 110 8.04 20.71 -11.36
CA ILE A 110 7.78 19.85 -12.51
C ILE A 110 8.37 20.48 -13.77
N GLY A 111 8.11 21.78 -13.98
CA GLY A 111 8.69 22.54 -15.08
C GLY A 111 7.91 23.82 -15.36
N ARG A 112 8.31 24.51 -16.45
CA ARG A 112 7.59 25.67 -16.98
C ARG A 112 6.88 25.27 -18.27
N ALA A 113 5.58 25.54 -18.35
CA ALA A 113 4.81 25.26 -19.55
C ALA A 113 5.17 26.29 -20.66
N HIS A 114 5.42 25.79 -21.86
CA HIS A 114 5.76 26.63 -23.01
C HIS A 114 4.57 26.89 -23.93
N ASP A 115 3.63 25.95 -23.97
CA ASP A 115 2.50 25.95 -24.88
C ASP A 115 1.17 25.79 -24.14
N GLY A 116 0.06 25.98 -24.84
CA GLY A 116 -1.29 25.77 -24.36
C GLY A 116 -1.74 26.79 -23.30
N PRO A 117 -2.81 26.50 -22.54
CA PRO A 117 -3.43 27.46 -21.63
C PRO A 117 -2.57 27.82 -20.42
N LEU A 118 -1.53 27.03 -20.10
CA LEU A 118 -0.59 27.32 -19.02
C LEU A 118 0.72 27.93 -19.52
N ALA A 119 0.82 28.32 -20.79
CA ALA A 119 2.04 28.88 -21.35
C ALA A 119 2.60 30.02 -20.48
N GLY A 120 3.92 29.95 -20.19
CA GLY A 120 4.62 30.91 -19.34
C GLY A 120 4.46 30.67 -17.82
N LEU A 121 3.62 29.73 -17.38
CA LEU A 121 3.43 29.41 -15.97
C LEU A 121 4.34 28.26 -15.51
N THR A 122 4.70 28.30 -14.24
CA THR A 122 5.47 27.27 -13.55
C THR A 122 4.50 26.26 -12.91
N VAL A 123 4.76 24.98 -13.14
CA VAL A 123 3.99 23.84 -12.64
C VAL A 123 4.84 23.09 -11.60
N TYR A 124 4.25 22.75 -10.47
CA TYR A 124 4.90 22.03 -9.37
C TYR A 124 3.95 21.10 -8.63
N ASP A 125 4.46 20.10 -7.90
CA ASP A 125 3.63 19.23 -7.04
C ASP A 125 3.14 20.03 -5.83
N ALA A 126 1.83 20.26 -5.77
CA ALA A 126 1.19 21.10 -4.76
C ALA A 126 1.26 20.54 -3.34
N LEU A 127 1.54 19.24 -3.15
CA LEU A 127 1.68 18.65 -1.81
C LEU A 127 2.92 19.16 -1.07
N TYR A 128 3.92 19.69 -1.79
CA TYR A 128 5.08 20.33 -1.18
C TYR A 128 4.80 21.77 -0.72
N ASP A 129 3.74 22.38 -1.22
CA ASP A 129 3.35 23.75 -0.86
C ASP A 129 2.50 23.74 0.41
N THR A 130 3.04 24.28 1.49
CA THR A 130 2.37 24.42 2.81
C THR A 130 0.98 25.02 2.69
N ARG A 131 0.80 26.06 1.84
CA ARG A 131 -0.51 26.69 1.64
C ARG A 131 -1.48 25.73 0.96
N SER A 132 -1.04 25.03 -0.03
CA SER A 132 -1.84 24.03 -0.75
C SER A 132 -2.27 22.90 0.18
N ALA A 133 -1.34 22.39 0.99
CA ALA A 133 -1.61 21.37 1.98
C ALA A 133 -2.60 21.84 3.07
N GLN A 134 -2.47 23.08 3.55
CA GLN A 134 -3.43 23.66 4.50
C GLN A 134 -4.84 23.76 3.90
N LEU A 135 -4.97 24.23 2.66
CA LEU A 135 -6.26 24.34 1.98
C LEU A 135 -6.90 22.95 1.73
N LEU A 136 -6.09 21.92 1.49
CA LEU A 136 -6.58 20.55 1.38
C LEU A 136 -7.16 20.06 2.73
N LEU A 137 -6.48 20.36 3.85
CA LEU A 137 -7.01 20.07 5.18
C LEU A 137 -8.34 20.80 5.44
N GLU A 138 -8.44 22.08 5.05
CA GLU A 138 -9.70 22.83 5.20
C GLU A 138 -10.86 22.20 4.40
N ARG A 139 -10.60 21.61 3.24
CA ARG A 139 -11.61 20.84 2.50
C ARG A 139 -12.06 19.60 3.27
N LEU A 140 -11.13 18.89 3.89
CA LEU A 140 -11.44 17.70 4.72
C LEU A 140 -12.19 18.07 6.01
N ARG A 141 -11.92 19.24 6.58
CA ARG A 141 -12.62 19.77 7.77
C ARG A 141 -14.06 20.22 7.48
N HIS A 142 -14.34 20.58 6.24
CA HIS A 142 -15.64 21.08 5.78
C HIS A 142 -16.17 20.18 4.67
N PRO A 143 -16.84 19.06 5.02
CA PRO A 143 -17.39 18.14 4.05
C PRO A 143 -18.22 18.82 2.97
N GLY A 144 -18.12 18.35 1.74
CA GLY A 144 -18.82 18.93 0.61
C GLY A 144 -18.28 18.45 -0.73
N THR A 145 -18.69 19.12 -1.81
CA THR A 145 -18.29 18.74 -3.17
C THR A 145 -17.58 19.86 -3.91
N VAL A 146 -16.60 19.51 -4.75
CA VAL A 146 -15.94 20.42 -5.69
C VAL A 146 -15.84 19.68 -7.02
N GLY A 147 -16.73 19.99 -7.96
CA GLY A 147 -16.88 19.19 -9.17
C GLY A 147 -17.17 17.72 -8.84
N PRO A 148 -16.42 16.76 -9.40
CA PRO A 148 -16.61 15.33 -9.10
C PRO A 148 -16.00 14.92 -7.75
N LEU A 149 -15.24 15.77 -7.07
CA LEU A 149 -14.61 15.47 -5.81
C LEU A 149 -15.58 15.60 -4.65
N ARG A 150 -15.64 14.61 -3.80
CA ARG A 150 -16.43 14.56 -2.57
C ARG A 150 -15.51 14.47 -1.36
N PHE A 151 -15.65 15.39 -0.42
CA PHE A 151 -14.98 15.44 0.85
C PHE A 151 -15.95 15.02 1.95
N GLU A 152 -15.55 14.07 2.76
CA GLU A 152 -16.37 13.46 3.81
C GLU A 152 -15.55 13.36 5.10
N ALA A 153 -16.24 13.37 6.24
CA ALA A 153 -15.60 13.27 7.55
C ALA A 153 -16.51 12.50 8.50
N ASP A 154 -15.90 11.87 9.50
CA ASP A 154 -16.61 11.33 10.65
C ASP A 154 -17.16 12.50 11.49
N PRO A 155 -18.49 12.63 11.67
CA PRO A 155 -19.08 13.73 12.40
C PRO A 155 -18.74 13.72 13.89
N SER A 156 -18.27 12.59 14.44
CA SER A 156 -17.88 12.46 15.86
C SER A 156 -16.48 13.03 16.13
N VAL A 157 -15.66 13.24 15.10
CA VAL A 157 -14.28 13.70 15.24
C VAL A 157 -14.12 15.14 14.73
N ARG A 158 -13.59 16.00 15.60
CA ARG A 158 -13.30 17.39 15.22
C ARG A 158 -11.83 17.54 14.84
N VAL A 159 -11.57 17.88 13.57
CA VAL A 159 -10.23 18.25 13.10
C VAL A 159 -10.01 19.75 13.36
N PRO A 160 -9.00 20.15 14.17
CA PRO A 160 -8.71 21.57 14.47
C PRO A 160 -8.26 22.34 13.22
N ALA A 161 -8.48 23.67 13.24
CA ALA A 161 -7.95 24.57 12.22
C ALA A 161 -6.46 24.88 12.46
N GLY A 162 -5.77 25.32 11.39
CA GLY A 162 -4.44 25.92 11.52
C GLY A 162 -3.30 24.94 11.83
N LEU A 163 -3.53 23.65 11.74
CA LEU A 163 -2.47 22.65 11.89
C LEU A 163 -1.43 22.82 10.78
N ALA A 164 -0.15 22.91 11.15
CA ALA A 164 0.94 23.06 10.20
C ALA A 164 1.18 21.74 9.45
N PRO A 165 1.18 21.73 8.10
CA PRO A 165 1.45 20.54 7.34
C PRO A 165 2.95 20.28 7.18
N ARG A 166 3.32 19.00 7.15
CA ARG A 166 4.66 18.51 6.84
C ARG A 166 4.55 17.26 5.96
N LEU A 167 5.09 17.35 4.74
CA LEU A 167 5.17 16.19 3.85
C LEU A 167 6.22 15.20 4.36
N LEU A 168 5.91 13.91 4.35
CA LEU A 168 6.86 12.84 4.68
C LEU A 168 7.61 12.38 3.42
N ASP A 169 8.94 12.30 3.50
CA ASP A 169 9.80 11.89 2.38
C ASP A 169 9.91 10.36 2.19
N ALA A 170 9.36 9.57 3.11
CA ALA A 170 9.68 8.14 3.24
C ALA A 170 8.82 7.19 2.40
N GLU A 171 7.68 7.61 1.87
CA GLU A 171 6.72 6.71 1.22
C GLU A 171 7.06 6.35 -0.23
N GLN A 172 6.74 5.12 -0.61
CA GLN A 172 7.06 4.57 -1.93
C GLN A 172 5.85 4.51 -2.88
N SER A 173 4.62 4.41 -2.38
CA SER A 173 3.40 4.24 -3.18
C SER A 173 2.45 5.43 -3.13
N ASN A 174 2.48 6.18 -2.04
CA ASN A 174 1.57 7.29 -1.73
C ASN A 174 2.36 8.56 -1.38
N SER A 175 1.65 9.63 -1.00
CA SER A 175 2.25 10.81 -0.38
C SER A 175 1.52 11.12 0.90
N SER A 176 2.25 11.26 2.02
CA SER A 176 1.66 11.53 3.33
C SER A 176 2.01 12.90 3.87
N LEU A 177 0.99 13.61 4.32
CA LEU A 177 1.07 14.90 4.99
C LEU A 177 0.71 14.75 6.45
N VAL A 178 1.63 15.07 7.36
CA VAL A 178 1.36 15.17 8.80
C VAL A 178 0.91 16.58 9.12
N TYR A 179 -0.15 16.72 9.90
CA TYR A 179 -0.73 17.97 10.32
C TYR A 179 -0.62 18.14 11.84
N GLY A 180 0.31 18.98 12.28
CA GLY A 180 0.48 19.37 13.67
C GLY A 180 0.67 18.20 14.65
N ASP A 181 1.36 17.13 14.21
CA ASP A 181 1.55 15.88 14.95
C ASP A 181 0.25 15.23 15.50
N ALA A 182 -0.90 15.63 14.96
CA ALA A 182 -2.21 15.14 15.37
C ALA A 182 -2.86 14.24 14.31
N PHE A 183 -2.66 14.54 13.04
CA PHE A 183 -3.27 13.79 11.93
C PHE A 183 -2.28 13.54 10.82
N ILE A 184 -2.52 12.45 10.08
CA ILE A 184 -1.79 12.11 8.86
C ILE A 184 -2.79 11.93 7.72
N LEU A 185 -2.58 12.64 6.61
CA LEU A 185 -3.33 12.48 5.37
C LEU A 185 -2.50 11.66 4.39
N LYS A 186 -2.97 10.48 4.06
CA LYS A 186 -2.43 9.64 2.99
C LYS A 186 -3.14 10.00 1.68
N VAL A 187 -2.41 10.53 0.71
CA VAL A 187 -2.88 10.85 -0.64
C VAL A 187 -2.44 9.73 -1.57
N PHE A 188 -3.41 8.98 -2.10
CA PHE A 188 -3.12 7.86 -3.00
C PHE A 188 -2.65 8.38 -4.35
N ARG A 189 -1.47 7.97 -4.80
CA ARG A 189 -0.92 8.40 -6.09
C ARG A 189 -1.41 7.56 -7.25
N ARG A 190 -1.50 6.24 -7.07
CA ARG A 190 -2.06 5.32 -8.07
C ARG A 190 -3.49 4.99 -7.71
N ILE A 191 -4.43 5.36 -8.58
CA ILE A 191 -5.86 5.25 -8.32
C ILE A 191 -6.43 4.03 -9.02
N GLN A 192 -7.26 3.29 -8.30
CA GLN A 192 -8.04 2.16 -8.82
C GLN A 192 -9.53 2.41 -8.54
N PRO A 193 -10.44 1.96 -9.43
CA PRO A 193 -11.88 2.05 -9.18
C PRO A 193 -12.29 1.32 -7.90
N GLY A 194 -13.17 1.93 -7.13
CA GLY A 194 -13.71 1.38 -5.90
C GLY A 194 -13.22 2.08 -4.63
N VAL A 195 -13.59 1.51 -3.50
CA VAL A 195 -13.15 1.98 -2.19
C VAL A 195 -11.76 1.41 -1.92
N ASN A 196 -10.82 2.27 -1.51
CA ASN A 196 -9.49 1.81 -1.13
C ASN A 196 -9.56 1.04 0.19
N PRO A 197 -8.93 -0.13 0.31
CA PRO A 197 -8.93 -0.92 1.54
C PRO A 197 -8.39 -0.16 2.76
N ASP A 198 -7.50 0.79 2.57
CA ASP A 198 -6.94 1.62 3.65
C ASP A 198 -7.93 2.67 4.20
N LEU A 199 -9.06 2.86 3.52
CA LEU A 199 -10.24 3.55 4.06
C LEU A 199 -11.27 2.56 4.61
N GLU A 200 -11.60 1.51 3.83
CA GLU A 200 -12.66 0.55 4.15
C GLU A 200 -12.36 -0.23 5.43
N VAL A 201 -11.17 -0.83 5.49
CA VAL A 201 -10.82 -1.77 6.55
C VAL A 201 -10.64 -1.08 7.91
N PRO A 202 -9.81 -0.02 8.06
CA PRO A 202 -9.71 0.67 9.35
C PRO A 202 -11.04 1.27 9.82
N GLY A 203 -11.88 1.76 8.90
CA GLY A 203 -13.22 2.25 9.23
C GLY A 203 -14.13 1.15 9.77
N ALA A 204 -14.14 -0.01 9.14
CA ALA A 204 -14.91 -1.17 9.59
C ALA A 204 -14.42 -1.71 10.95
N LEU A 205 -13.09 -1.80 11.13
CA LEU A 205 -12.47 -2.23 12.39
C LEU A 205 -12.79 -1.28 13.55
N ALA A 206 -12.75 0.03 13.31
CA ALA A 206 -13.14 1.04 14.30
C ALA A 206 -14.62 0.88 14.67
N GLY A 207 -15.49 0.60 13.70
CA GLY A 207 -16.91 0.28 13.93
C GLY A 207 -17.15 -0.95 14.81
N GLN A 208 -16.19 -1.89 14.84
CA GLN A 208 -16.18 -3.05 15.75
C GLN A 208 -15.51 -2.74 17.11
N GLY A 209 -15.09 -1.53 17.36
CA GLY A 209 -14.37 -1.15 18.58
C GLY A 209 -12.93 -1.66 18.65
N CYS A 210 -12.33 -2.04 17.53
CA CYS A 210 -10.93 -2.46 17.48
C CYS A 210 -10.01 -1.25 17.62
N GLY A 211 -9.32 -1.11 18.75
CA GLY A 211 -8.36 -0.04 19.02
C GLY A 211 -6.98 -0.26 18.38
N ARG A 212 -6.79 -1.29 17.56
CA ARG A 212 -5.48 -1.64 16.95
C ARG A 212 -5.22 -0.98 15.61
N VAL A 213 -6.06 -0.05 15.18
CA VAL A 213 -5.92 0.66 13.91
C VAL A 213 -6.21 2.15 14.10
N PRO A 214 -5.48 3.04 13.42
CA PRO A 214 -5.88 4.45 13.33
C PRO A 214 -7.17 4.56 12.51
N ALA A 215 -8.28 4.93 13.15
CA ALA A 215 -9.57 5.07 12.47
C ALA A 215 -9.56 6.25 11.49
N PRO A 216 -10.14 6.12 10.27
CA PRO A 216 -10.31 7.25 9.37
C PRO A 216 -11.19 8.34 10.00
N VAL A 217 -10.74 9.60 9.94
CA VAL A 217 -11.49 10.75 10.47
C VAL A 217 -12.05 11.64 9.36
N ALA A 218 -11.41 11.64 8.19
CA ALA A 218 -11.91 12.29 7.00
C ALA A 218 -11.30 11.65 5.76
N TRP A 219 -11.97 11.78 4.61
CA TRP A 219 -11.48 11.23 3.35
C TRP A 219 -12.02 12.03 2.17
N PHE A 220 -11.42 11.83 1.02
CA PHE A 220 -11.96 12.37 -0.21
C PHE A 220 -11.91 11.34 -1.33
N ARG A 221 -12.88 11.43 -2.23
CA ARG A 221 -13.08 10.51 -3.36
C ARG A 221 -13.54 11.27 -4.59
N THR A 222 -13.40 10.63 -5.73
CA THR A 222 -13.99 11.09 -6.98
C THR A 222 -15.19 10.25 -7.38
N THR A 223 -16.07 10.82 -8.19
CA THR A 223 -17.17 10.11 -8.85
C THR A 223 -17.02 10.05 -10.37
N ASP A 224 -16.03 10.75 -10.92
CA ASP A 224 -15.77 10.86 -12.35
C ASP A 224 -14.23 10.71 -12.61
N PRO A 225 -13.82 9.94 -13.62
CA PRO A 225 -14.61 9.16 -14.58
C PRO A 225 -15.13 7.83 -14.00
N PHE A 226 -14.72 7.49 -12.80
CA PHE A 226 -15.18 6.33 -12.01
C PHE A 226 -15.12 6.66 -10.52
N ALA A 227 -15.91 5.95 -9.73
CA ALA A 227 -15.86 6.12 -8.29
C ALA A 227 -14.53 5.55 -7.73
N ALA A 228 -13.78 6.37 -6.98
CA ALA A 228 -12.51 5.94 -6.37
C ALA A 228 -12.17 6.77 -5.12
N THR A 229 -11.49 6.15 -4.16
CA THR A 229 -10.89 6.83 -3.02
C THR A 229 -9.59 7.50 -3.43
N LEU A 230 -9.40 8.75 -3.03
CA LEU A 230 -8.27 9.59 -3.40
C LEU A 230 -7.33 9.87 -2.22
N GLY A 231 -7.85 9.84 -1.01
CA GLY A 231 -7.03 10.00 0.19
C GLY A 231 -7.82 9.85 1.47
N VAL A 232 -7.11 9.58 2.56
CA VAL A 232 -7.66 9.32 3.88
C VAL A 232 -6.85 10.07 4.95
N LEU A 233 -7.55 10.78 5.82
CA LEU A 233 -7.01 11.43 7.02
C LEU A 233 -7.27 10.54 8.23
N GLN A 234 -6.21 10.26 8.99
CA GLN A 234 -6.23 9.40 10.17
C GLN A 234 -5.52 10.10 11.33
N PRO A 235 -5.73 9.71 12.60
CA PRO A 235 -4.87 10.13 13.69
C PRO A 235 -3.42 9.81 13.39
N PHE A 236 -2.54 10.78 13.61
CA PHE A 236 -1.10 10.54 13.62
C PHE A 236 -0.70 10.00 14.98
N LEU A 237 0.16 9.00 15.01
CA LEU A 237 0.70 8.43 16.24
C LEU A 237 2.07 9.07 16.49
N PRO A 238 2.14 10.13 17.31
CA PRO A 238 3.39 10.78 17.63
C PRO A 238 4.30 9.81 18.39
N ASP A 239 5.60 9.93 18.19
CA ASP A 239 6.63 9.09 18.84
C ASP A 239 6.49 7.58 18.59
N ALA A 240 5.61 7.18 17.66
CA ALA A 240 5.51 5.80 17.26
C ALA A 240 6.78 5.34 16.53
N SER A 241 7.23 4.14 16.86
CA SER A 241 8.30 3.46 16.13
C SER A 241 7.74 2.28 15.36
N ASP A 242 8.15 2.13 14.11
CA ASP A 242 7.76 0.95 13.35
C ASP A 242 8.46 -0.32 13.89
N GLY A 243 7.77 -1.44 13.74
CA GLY A 243 8.22 -2.73 14.28
C GLY A 243 9.54 -3.20 13.69
N TRP A 244 9.85 -2.82 12.45
CA TRP A 244 11.12 -3.15 11.80
C TRP A 244 12.29 -2.43 12.48
N THR A 245 12.17 -1.13 12.69
CA THR A 245 13.16 -0.31 13.41
C THR A 245 13.38 -0.81 14.83
N LEU A 246 12.29 -1.15 15.55
CA LEU A 246 12.37 -1.70 16.91
C LEU A 246 13.09 -3.05 16.93
N ALA A 247 12.76 -3.96 16.02
CA ALA A 247 13.42 -5.27 15.93
C ALA A 247 14.91 -5.16 15.62
N LEU A 248 15.30 -4.27 14.70
CA LEU A 248 16.69 -4.00 14.38
C LEU A 248 17.44 -3.34 15.54
N GLY A 249 16.79 -2.44 16.28
CA GLY A 249 17.35 -1.83 17.48
C GLY A 249 17.63 -2.85 18.58
N ALA A 250 16.67 -3.76 18.84
CA ALA A 250 16.85 -4.86 19.79
C ALA A 250 18.00 -5.79 19.38
N LEU A 251 18.10 -6.16 18.11
CA LEU A 251 19.19 -6.96 17.58
C LEU A 251 20.55 -6.28 17.71
N ALA A 252 20.63 -4.98 17.42
CA ALA A 252 21.86 -4.19 17.53
C ALA A 252 22.33 -4.07 18.97
N ALA A 253 21.39 -3.92 19.93
CA ALA A 253 21.68 -3.87 21.36
C ALA A 253 21.91 -5.25 22.01
N GLY A 254 21.75 -6.36 21.25
CA GLY A 254 21.84 -7.71 21.79
C GLY A 254 20.66 -8.11 22.69
N HIS A 255 19.56 -7.38 22.63
CA HIS A 255 18.38 -7.62 23.45
C HIS A 255 17.43 -8.65 22.82
N GLY A 256 16.59 -9.26 23.66
CA GLY A 256 15.46 -10.07 23.21
C GLY A 256 14.36 -9.17 22.63
N PHE A 257 13.42 -9.78 21.88
CA PHE A 257 12.24 -9.14 21.32
C PHE A 257 11.00 -10.04 21.49
N THR A 258 11.08 -10.99 22.40
CA THR A 258 10.02 -12.02 22.58
C THR A 258 8.78 -11.47 23.26
N ALA A 259 8.91 -10.50 24.17
CA ALA A 259 7.78 -9.84 24.80
C ALA A 259 6.98 -9.02 23.76
N GLU A 260 7.67 -8.21 22.99
CA GLU A 260 7.13 -7.39 21.92
C GLU A 260 6.48 -8.26 20.83
N ALA A 261 7.14 -9.35 20.43
CA ALA A 261 6.60 -10.29 19.46
C ALA A 261 5.32 -10.98 19.97
N ARG A 262 5.23 -11.31 21.26
CA ARG A 262 4.03 -11.88 21.87
C ARG A 262 2.87 -10.87 21.86
N GLU A 263 3.12 -9.62 22.29
CA GLU A 263 2.14 -8.54 22.26
C GLU A 263 1.65 -8.26 20.83
N LEU A 264 2.56 -8.27 19.86
CA LEU A 264 2.24 -8.12 18.44
C LEU A 264 1.35 -9.27 17.93
N GLY A 265 1.63 -10.50 18.36
CA GLY A 265 0.77 -11.65 18.05
C GLY A 265 -0.66 -11.48 18.59
N GLN A 266 -0.81 -10.97 19.82
CA GLN A 266 -2.12 -10.64 20.40
C GLN A 266 -2.84 -9.55 19.59
N ALA A 267 -2.14 -8.46 19.25
CA ALA A 267 -2.71 -7.38 18.44
C ALA A 267 -3.16 -7.86 17.05
N THR A 268 -2.37 -8.73 16.40
CA THR A 268 -2.73 -9.33 15.11
C THR A 268 -4.00 -10.19 15.24
N ALA A 269 -4.13 -11.00 16.30
CA ALA A 269 -5.32 -11.80 16.53
C ALA A 269 -6.56 -10.93 16.79
N GLU A 270 -6.43 -9.84 17.55
CA GLU A 270 -7.52 -8.87 17.79
C GLU A 270 -7.99 -8.22 16.48
N VAL A 271 -7.07 -7.87 15.58
CA VAL A 271 -7.40 -7.36 14.24
C VAL A 271 -8.12 -8.43 13.43
N HIS A 272 -7.63 -9.67 13.39
CA HIS A 272 -8.26 -10.76 12.64
C HIS A 272 -9.66 -11.09 13.14
N LEU A 273 -9.89 -11.10 14.45
CA LEU A 273 -11.22 -11.30 15.04
C LEU A 273 -12.19 -10.18 14.67
N ALA A 274 -11.72 -8.93 14.72
CA ALA A 274 -12.52 -7.78 14.30
C ALA A 274 -12.81 -7.80 12.80
N LEU A 275 -11.86 -8.24 11.96
CA LEU A 275 -12.07 -8.42 10.51
C LEU A 275 -13.12 -9.51 10.25
N ALA A 276 -13.07 -10.64 10.96
CA ALA A 276 -14.05 -11.70 10.83
C ALA A 276 -15.45 -11.27 11.30
N SER A 277 -15.53 -10.32 12.23
CA SER A 277 -16.80 -9.72 12.66
C SER A 277 -17.35 -8.70 11.69
N ALA A 278 -16.48 -7.92 11.04
CA ALA A 278 -16.86 -6.81 10.16
C ALA A 278 -17.17 -7.23 8.71
N PHE A 279 -16.53 -8.30 8.24
CA PHE A 279 -16.60 -8.74 6.85
C PHE A 279 -17.10 -10.19 6.74
N PRO A 280 -17.62 -10.59 5.55
CA PRO A 280 -18.01 -11.98 5.34
C PRO A 280 -16.85 -12.94 5.61
N VAL A 281 -17.17 -14.04 6.30
CA VAL A 281 -16.31 -15.20 6.45
C VAL A 281 -16.88 -16.37 5.65
N GLY A 282 -16.01 -17.18 5.09
CA GLY A 282 -16.40 -18.31 4.26
C GLY A 282 -15.57 -19.56 4.56
N PRO A 283 -16.01 -20.71 4.06
CA PRO A 283 -15.20 -21.92 4.13
C PRO A 283 -13.89 -21.74 3.37
N LEU A 284 -12.87 -22.46 3.77
CA LEU A 284 -11.57 -22.51 3.08
C LEU A 284 -11.65 -23.45 1.84
N ASP A 285 -12.78 -23.44 1.12
CA ASP A 285 -13.08 -24.37 0.00
C ASP A 285 -12.15 -24.20 -1.20
N GLU A 286 -11.26 -23.23 -1.16
CA GLU A 286 -10.34 -22.90 -2.25
C GLU A 286 -8.92 -23.44 -2.05
N ASN A 287 -8.70 -24.38 -1.13
CA ASN A 287 -7.37 -24.94 -0.91
C ASN A 287 -6.74 -25.52 -2.19
N ALA A 288 -7.53 -26.18 -3.04
CA ALA A 288 -7.05 -26.72 -4.31
C ALA A 288 -6.65 -25.62 -5.28
N ARG A 289 -7.46 -24.56 -5.41
CA ARG A 289 -7.17 -23.40 -6.26
C ARG A 289 -5.95 -22.63 -5.74
N THR A 290 -5.87 -22.43 -4.43
CA THR A 290 -4.74 -21.79 -3.76
C THR A 290 -3.45 -22.58 -3.98
N ALA A 291 -3.46 -23.89 -3.79
CA ALA A 291 -2.31 -24.76 -4.01
C ALA A 291 -1.85 -24.74 -5.49
N ALA A 292 -2.78 -24.74 -6.43
CA ALA A 292 -2.47 -24.63 -7.86
C ALA A 292 -1.81 -23.28 -8.17
N ALA A 293 -2.37 -22.18 -7.71
CA ALA A 293 -1.82 -20.83 -7.91
C ALA A 293 -0.43 -20.65 -7.26
N MET A 294 -0.22 -21.22 -6.05
CA MET A 294 1.11 -21.23 -5.40
C MET A 294 2.11 -22.05 -6.22
N THR A 295 1.68 -23.18 -6.80
CA THR A 295 2.54 -24.03 -7.64
C THR A 295 2.92 -23.32 -8.93
N GLU A 296 2.01 -22.65 -9.62
CA GLU A 296 2.31 -21.83 -10.80
C GLU A 296 3.32 -20.72 -10.51
N ARG A 297 3.15 -20.02 -9.37
CA ARG A 297 4.12 -18.99 -8.95
C ARG A 297 5.49 -19.56 -8.68
N LEU A 298 5.58 -20.74 -8.05
CA LEU A 298 6.84 -21.43 -7.81
C LEU A 298 7.54 -21.80 -9.14
N GLU A 299 6.80 -22.32 -10.09
CA GLU A 299 7.35 -22.71 -11.40
C GLU A 299 7.83 -21.49 -12.19
N ALA A 300 7.04 -20.42 -12.20
CA ALA A 300 7.45 -19.16 -12.81
C ALA A 300 8.69 -18.57 -12.11
N ALA A 301 8.75 -18.63 -10.77
CA ALA A 301 9.90 -18.18 -10.02
C ALA A 301 11.15 -19.01 -10.31
N ALA A 302 11.02 -20.33 -10.35
CA ALA A 302 12.13 -21.24 -10.65
C ALA A 302 12.65 -21.11 -12.09
N HIS A 303 11.79 -20.68 -13.02
CA HIS A 303 12.22 -20.31 -14.38
C HIS A 303 13.06 -19.01 -14.37
N CYS A 304 12.64 -18.03 -13.60
CA CYS A 304 13.34 -16.74 -13.51
C CYS A 304 14.61 -16.79 -12.66
N VAL A 305 14.64 -17.65 -11.61
CA VAL A 305 15.73 -17.78 -10.66
C VAL A 305 16.16 -19.25 -10.56
N PRO A 306 17.13 -19.69 -11.38
CA PRO A 306 17.55 -21.10 -11.46
C PRO A 306 18.00 -21.72 -10.13
N ALA A 307 18.47 -20.91 -9.17
CA ALA A 307 18.83 -21.35 -7.84
C ALA A 307 17.68 -22.01 -7.05
N LEU A 308 16.41 -21.79 -7.45
CA LEU A 308 15.24 -22.45 -6.87
C LEU A 308 15.02 -23.88 -7.36
N GLN A 309 15.55 -24.26 -8.54
CA GLN A 309 15.26 -25.54 -9.20
C GLN A 309 15.48 -26.76 -8.29
N PRO A 310 16.58 -26.86 -7.51
CA PRO A 310 16.80 -28.03 -6.65
C PRO A 310 15.73 -28.20 -5.56
N PHE A 311 15.04 -27.14 -5.18
CA PHE A 311 14.09 -27.11 -4.07
C PHE A 311 12.62 -27.31 -4.52
N VAL A 312 12.33 -27.17 -5.81
CA VAL A 312 10.97 -27.25 -6.36
C VAL A 312 10.20 -28.50 -5.89
N PRO A 313 10.77 -29.74 -5.90
CA PRO A 313 10.01 -30.92 -5.46
C PRO A 313 9.55 -30.82 -3.99
N GLY A 314 10.44 -30.38 -3.08
CA GLY A 314 10.12 -30.23 -1.67
C GLY A 314 9.10 -29.12 -1.38
N LEU A 315 9.19 -28.00 -2.13
CA LEU A 315 8.26 -26.87 -2.01
C LEU A 315 6.87 -27.22 -2.56
N ARG A 316 6.79 -27.98 -3.66
CA ARG A 316 5.50 -28.53 -4.15
C ARG A 316 4.82 -29.43 -3.13
N THR A 317 5.60 -30.20 -2.36
CA THR A 317 5.05 -31.02 -1.27
C THR A 317 4.40 -30.15 -0.21
N ALA A 318 4.99 -28.99 0.14
CA ALA A 318 4.38 -28.04 1.06
C ALA A 318 3.03 -27.52 0.54
N PHE A 319 2.89 -27.23 -0.76
CA PHE A 319 1.62 -26.78 -1.34
C PHE A 319 0.57 -27.90 -1.43
N ARG A 320 1.00 -29.13 -1.71
CA ARG A 320 0.09 -30.30 -1.68
C ARG A 320 -0.48 -30.56 -0.30
N ALA A 321 0.23 -30.22 0.77
CA ALA A 321 -0.29 -30.37 2.12
C ALA A 321 -1.56 -29.54 2.36
N LEU A 322 -1.81 -28.48 1.60
CA LEU A 322 -3.08 -27.73 1.64
C LEU A 322 -4.28 -28.61 1.26
N LEU A 323 -4.11 -29.59 0.37
CA LEU A 323 -5.18 -30.48 -0.10
C LEU A 323 -5.63 -31.46 0.98
N SER A 324 -4.78 -31.70 1.97
CA SER A 324 -5.03 -32.62 3.08
C SER A 324 -5.38 -31.92 4.39
N CYS A 325 -5.45 -30.58 4.38
CA CYS A 325 -5.80 -29.78 5.56
C CYS A 325 -7.33 -29.71 5.69
N ASP A 326 -7.93 -30.66 6.38
CA ASP A 326 -9.38 -30.78 6.54
C ASP A 326 -10.03 -29.63 7.33
N VAL A 327 -9.28 -28.93 8.19
CA VAL A 327 -9.81 -27.84 9.01
C VAL A 327 -8.76 -26.73 9.20
N GLY A 328 -8.82 -25.72 8.37
CA GLY A 328 -8.13 -24.43 8.58
C GLY A 328 -9.07 -23.42 9.27
N PRO A 329 -8.54 -22.28 9.75
CA PRO A 329 -9.39 -21.17 10.13
C PRO A 329 -10.22 -20.71 8.92
N PRO A 330 -11.46 -20.21 9.13
CA PRO A 330 -12.27 -19.69 8.03
C PRO A 330 -11.52 -18.66 7.19
N ALA A 331 -11.79 -18.64 5.89
CA ALA A 331 -11.31 -17.55 5.04
C ALA A 331 -12.04 -16.26 5.40
N GLN A 332 -11.31 -15.19 5.56
CA GLN A 332 -11.81 -13.88 5.97
C GLN A 332 -11.09 -12.77 5.24
N ARG A 333 -11.51 -11.53 5.43
CA ARG A 333 -10.69 -10.37 5.07
C ARG A 333 -9.40 -10.40 5.88
N VAL A 334 -8.28 -10.09 5.27
CA VAL A 334 -6.95 -10.06 5.89
C VAL A 334 -6.24 -8.75 5.56
N HIS A 335 -5.13 -8.46 6.21
CA HIS A 335 -4.27 -7.35 5.85
C HIS A 335 -3.65 -7.56 4.44
N GLY A 336 -3.17 -8.76 4.15
CA GLY A 336 -2.68 -9.20 2.85
C GLY A 336 -1.21 -8.90 2.56
N ASP A 337 -0.57 -8.02 3.34
CA ASP A 337 0.89 -7.72 3.26
C ASP A 337 1.47 -7.39 4.65
N LEU A 338 1.06 -8.13 5.69
CA LEU A 338 1.48 -7.89 7.06
C LEU A 338 2.95 -8.25 7.28
N HIS A 339 3.73 -7.31 7.78
CA HIS A 339 5.12 -7.48 8.18
C HIS A 339 5.53 -6.41 9.22
N LEU A 340 6.73 -6.48 9.79
CA LEU A 340 7.20 -5.56 10.83
C LEU A 340 7.16 -4.07 10.42
N GLY A 341 7.26 -3.76 9.13
CA GLY A 341 7.11 -2.38 8.62
C GLY A 341 5.68 -1.87 8.55
N GLN A 342 4.66 -2.74 8.73
CA GLN A 342 3.24 -2.37 8.71
C GLN A 342 2.62 -2.34 10.10
N VAL A 343 3.45 -2.30 11.13
CA VAL A 343 3.02 -2.17 12.50
C VAL A 343 3.79 -1.07 13.21
N LEU A 344 3.08 -0.27 13.99
CA LEU A 344 3.64 0.80 14.79
C LEU A 344 3.46 0.49 16.27
N ARG A 345 4.44 0.85 17.09
CA ARG A 345 4.34 0.79 18.55
C ARG A 345 4.32 2.21 19.11
N ALA A 346 3.19 2.59 19.72
CA ALA A 346 3.01 3.85 20.41
C ALA A 346 2.42 3.56 21.80
N ASP A 347 2.86 4.27 22.84
CA ASP A 347 2.37 4.10 24.21
C ASP A 347 2.31 2.65 24.71
N ARG A 348 3.27 1.82 24.27
CA ARG A 348 3.35 0.35 24.51
C ARG A 348 2.28 -0.48 23.81
N GLU A 349 1.43 0.12 23.01
CA GLU A 349 0.40 -0.56 22.22
C GLU A 349 0.87 -0.77 20.78
N TRP A 350 0.45 -1.89 20.17
CA TRP A 350 0.69 -2.15 18.76
C TRP A 350 -0.50 -1.72 17.92
N PHE A 351 -0.21 -1.03 16.84
CA PHE A 351 -1.15 -0.62 15.80
C PHE A 351 -0.77 -1.24 14.47
N VAL A 352 -1.77 -1.70 13.73
CA VAL A 352 -1.60 -2.20 12.36
C VAL A 352 -2.03 -1.11 11.38
N ILE A 353 -1.20 -0.85 10.38
CA ILE A 353 -1.40 0.21 9.40
C ILE A 353 -1.25 -0.34 7.98
N ASP A 354 -1.69 0.44 6.97
CA ASP A 354 -1.47 0.16 5.55
C ASP A 354 -2.17 -1.10 5.03
N PHE A 355 -3.50 -1.11 5.13
CA PHE A 355 -4.36 -2.21 4.69
C PHE A 355 -4.55 -2.29 3.16
N GLU A 356 -3.72 -1.63 2.37
CA GLU A 356 -3.81 -1.69 0.91
C GLU A 356 -3.57 -3.10 0.35
N GLY A 357 -2.94 -3.99 1.13
CA GLY A 357 -2.53 -5.33 0.70
C GLY A 357 -1.39 -5.29 -0.31
N GLU A 358 -1.08 -6.43 -0.93
CA GLU A 358 0.05 -6.56 -1.86
C GLU A 358 -0.20 -5.75 -3.16
N PRO A 359 0.59 -4.69 -3.46
CA PRO A 359 0.33 -3.78 -4.59
C PRO A 359 0.38 -4.44 -5.96
N SER A 360 1.04 -5.61 -6.09
CA SER A 360 1.13 -6.38 -7.33
C SER A 360 -0.19 -7.08 -7.72
N ARG A 361 -1.13 -7.21 -6.77
CA ARG A 361 -2.43 -7.87 -6.99
C ARG A 361 -3.53 -6.88 -7.37
N PRO A 362 -4.49 -7.30 -8.22
CA PRO A 362 -5.69 -6.51 -8.48
C PRO A 362 -6.47 -6.18 -7.21
N LEU A 363 -7.14 -5.02 -7.17
CA LEU A 363 -7.93 -4.60 -6.01
C LEU A 363 -9.00 -5.65 -5.61
N ALA A 364 -9.67 -6.25 -6.57
CA ALA A 364 -10.67 -7.28 -6.31
C ALA A 364 -10.11 -8.51 -5.55
N GLU A 365 -8.86 -8.91 -5.84
CA GLU A 365 -8.20 -10.00 -5.13
C GLU A 365 -7.74 -9.55 -3.73
N ARG A 366 -7.30 -8.30 -3.58
CA ARG A 366 -6.92 -7.73 -2.28
C ARG A 366 -8.10 -7.57 -1.34
N CYS A 367 -9.29 -7.32 -1.90
CA CYS A 367 -10.55 -7.20 -1.17
C CYS A 367 -11.24 -8.56 -0.91
N GLY A 368 -10.76 -9.65 -1.48
CA GLY A 368 -11.31 -10.99 -1.29
C GLY A 368 -11.01 -11.59 0.09
N THR A 369 -11.75 -12.66 0.43
CA THR A 369 -11.47 -13.49 1.62
C THR A 369 -10.24 -14.35 1.37
N GLN A 370 -9.39 -14.47 2.39
CA GLN A 370 -8.16 -15.28 2.36
C GLN A 370 -7.95 -15.92 3.74
N SER A 371 -7.05 -16.90 3.81
CA SER A 371 -6.67 -17.46 5.11
C SER A 371 -5.90 -16.44 5.95
N PRO A 372 -6.24 -16.24 7.24
CA PRO A 372 -5.47 -15.38 8.14
C PRO A 372 -4.03 -15.87 8.35
N VAL A 373 -3.74 -17.13 8.03
CA VAL A 373 -2.38 -17.69 8.05
C VAL A 373 -1.44 -16.98 7.09
N ARG A 374 -1.98 -16.33 6.05
CA ARG A 374 -1.19 -15.49 5.11
C ARG A 374 -0.46 -14.35 5.84
N ASP A 375 -1.18 -13.61 6.67
CA ASP A 375 -0.61 -12.50 7.44
C ASP A 375 0.36 -12.99 8.51
N ILE A 376 0.02 -14.09 9.17
CA ILE A 376 0.91 -14.75 10.14
C ILE A 376 2.21 -15.15 9.45
N ALA A 377 2.15 -15.83 8.31
CA ALA A 377 3.33 -16.23 7.55
C ALA A 377 4.19 -15.02 7.14
N GLY A 378 3.57 -13.93 6.69
CA GLY A 378 4.25 -12.68 6.37
C GLY A 378 5.04 -12.12 7.56
N MET A 379 4.41 -12.05 8.74
CA MET A 379 5.06 -11.60 9.97
C MET A 379 6.21 -12.52 10.39
N LEU A 380 6.02 -13.84 10.34
CA LEU A 380 7.08 -14.79 10.65
C LEU A 380 8.28 -14.65 9.72
N ARG A 381 8.04 -14.42 8.43
CA ARG A 381 9.10 -14.13 7.45
C ARG A 381 9.82 -12.81 7.76
N SER A 382 9.10 -11.81 8.24
CA SER A 382 9.67 -10.52 8.62
C SER A 382 10.69 -10.64 9.77
N PHE A 383 10.44 -11.49 10.78
CA PHE A 383 11.43 -11.81 11.83
C PHE A 383 12.67 -12.49 11.26
N ASP A 384 12.49 -13.40 10.30
CA ASP A 384 13.62 -14.06 9.62
C ASP A 384 14.49 -13.04 8.85
N TYR A 385 13.87 -12.03 8.22
CA TYR A 385 14.60 -10.93 7.56
C TYR A 385 15.36 -10.06 8.55
N ALA A 386 14.71 -9.63 9.62
CA ALA A 386 15.36 -8.81 10.65
C ALA A 386 16.62 -9.50 11.21
N ALA A 387 16.50 -10.80 11.53
CA ALA A 387 17.61 -11.59 12.06
C ALA A 387 18.79 -11.79 11.08
N ARG A 388 18.59 -11.48 9.80
CA ARG A 388 19.59 -11.63 8.74
C ARG A 388 20.06 -10.30 8.15
N GLN A 389 19.56 -9.17 8.67
CA GLN A 389 19.95 -7.83 8.24
C GLN A 389 21.46 -7.59 8.34
N ARG A 390 22.11 -8.13 9.36
CA ARG A 390 23.55 -7.98 9.58
C ARG A 390 24.19 -9.32 9.95
N ARG A 391 25.45 -9.52 9.58
CA ARG A 391 26.25 -10.68 10.02
C ARG A 391 26.87 -10.41 11.40
N PRO A 392 27.01 -11.44 12.24
CA PRO A 392 26.54 -12.81 12.05
C PRO A 392 25.01 -12.90 12.14
N TRP A 393 24.41 -13.73 11.28
CA TRP A 393 22.95 -13.98 11.32
C TRP A 393 22.51 -14.54 12.67
N ARG A 394 21.30 -14.19 13.10
CA ARG A 394 20.73 -14.53 14.41
C ARG A 394 19.49 -15.44 14.28
N PRO A 395 19.59 -16.65 13.68
CA PRO A 395 18.41 -17.49 13.42
C PRO A 395 17.66 -17.90 14.69
N GLU A 396 18.40 -18.06 15.80
CA GLU A 396 17.80 -18.41 17.09
C GLU A 396 16.96 -17.26 17.67
N TRP A 397 17.34 -16.01 17.46
CA TRP A 397 16.53 -14.86 17.82
C TRP A 397 15.23 -14.85 17.02
N ALA A 398 15.28 -15.07 15.70
CA ALA A 398 14.10 -15.17 14.85
C ALA A 398 13.19 -16.32 15.33
N ARG A 399 13.73 -17.50 15.61
CA ARG A 399 12.95 -18.65 16.10
C ARG A 399 12.17 -18.30 17.36
N ARG A 400 12.82 -17.67 18.35
CA ARG A 400 12.16 -17.27 19.61
C ARG A 400 11.08 -16.21 19.38
N CYS A 401 11.30 -15.22 18.52
CA CYS A 401 10.30 -14.21 18.17
C CYS A 401 9.09 -14.84 17.47
N ARG A 402 9.29 -15.76 16.53
CA ARG A 402 8.26 -16.50 15.81
C ARG A 402 7.40 -17.33 16.77
N GLU A 403 8.02 -18.06 17.71
CA GLU A 403 7.32 -18.83 18.74
C GLU A 403 6.50 -17.94 19.67
N ALA A 404 7.09 -16.82 20.13
CA ALA A 404 6.42 -15.86 20.99
C ALA A 404 5.22 -15.19 20.29
N TYR A 405 5.37 -14.82 19.03
CA TYR A 405 4.31 -14.23 18.21
C TYR A 405 3.13 -15.21 18.06
N CYS A 406 3.40 -16.46 17.65
CA CYS A 406 2.36 -17.49 17.54
C CYS A 406 1.67 -17.77 18.89
N ALA A 407 2.43 -17.81 19.99
CA ALA A 407 1.87 -17.96 21.32
C ALA A 407 1.02 -16.77 21.77
N GLY A 408 1.39 -15.55 21.36
CA GLY A 408 0.60 -14.34 21.55
C GLY A 408 -0.70 -14.38 20.76
N TYR A 409 -0.64 -14.77 19.49
CA TYR A 409 -1.80 -14.95 18.63
C TYR A 409 -2.78 -15.97 19.21
N ALA A 410 -2.31 -17.17 19.58
CA ALA A 410 -3.11 -18.23 20.18
C ALA A 410 -3.75 -17.85 21.52
N ALA A 411 -3.17 -16.89 22.24
CA ALA A 411 -3.73 -16.40 23.50
C ALA A 411 -5.00 -15.54 23.31
N ARG A 412 -5.31 -15.11 22.10
CA ARG A 412 -6.49 -14.29 21.74
C ARG A 412 -7.42 -14.97 20.76
N ALA A 413 -6.86 -15.72 19.81
CA ALA A 413 -7.62 -16.54 18.88
C ALA A 413 -8.05 -17.85 19.53
N ASP A 414 -9.06 -18.51 18.97
CA ASP A 414 -9.56 -19.82 19.38
C ASP A 414 -8.74 -20.99 18.78
N TRP A 415 -7.64 -20.70 18.11
CA TRP A 415 -6.74 -21.68 17.48
C TRP A 415 -5.28 -21.23 17.55
N ASP A 416 -4.37 -22.21 17.48
CA ASP A 416 -2.92 -21.98 17.50
C ASP A 416 -2.33 -22.16 16.10
N PRO A 417 -1.65 -21.14 15.54
CA PRO A 417 -0.96 -21.26 14.25
C PRO A 417 0.05 -22.41 14.20
N ARG A 418 0.65 -22.76 15.34
CA ARG A 418 1.66 -23.82 15.44
C ARG A 418 1.06 -25.22 15.25
N GLU A 419 -0.23 -25.40 15.52
CA GLU A 419 -0.94 -26.67 15.30
C GLU A 419 -1.32 -26.87 13.83
N LYS A 420 -1.33 -25.81 13.03
CA LYS A 420 -1.63 -25.83 11.59
C LYS A 420 -0.37 -25.88 10.72
N HIS A 421 0.56 -26.77 11.07
CA HIS A 421 1.89 -26.85 10.46
C HIS A 421 1.88 -26.92 8.92
N GLY A 422 1.01 -27.73 8.32
CA GLY A 422 0.92 -27.88 6.86
C GLY A 422 0.49 -26.57 6.18
N LEU A 423 -0.53 -25.93 6.74
CA LEU A 423 -1.07 -24.66 6.25
C LEU A 423 -0.02 -23.54 6.40
N LEU A 424 0.56 -23.39 7.59
CA LEU A 424 1.57 -22.38 7.85
C LEU A 424 2.80 -22.54 6.96
N ARG A 425 3.28 -23.77 6.76
CA ARG A 425 4.40 -24.08 5.88
C ARG A 425 4.11 -23.70 4.42
N ALA A 426 2.90 -23.97 3.93
CA ALA A 426 2.52 -23.62 2.57
C ALA A 426 2.53 -22.08 2.34
N TYR A 427 1.95 -21.31 3.25
CA TYR A 427 1.94 -19.85 3.15
C TYR A 427 3.34 -19.23 3.36
N GLU A 428 4.15 -19.76 4.28
CA GLU A 428 5.55 -19.33 4.40
C GLU A 428 6.36 -19.64 3.13
N THR A 429 6.10 -20.78 2.51
CA THR A 429 6.75 -21.16 1.25
C THR A 429 6.36 -20.22 0.12
N ASP A 430 5.09 -19.92 -0.04
CA ASP A 430 4.60 -18.98 -1.06
C ASP A 430 5.22 -17.59 -0.88
N ARG A 431 5.28 -17.10 0.37
CA ARG A 431 5.92 -15.81 0.67
C ARG A 431 7.42 -15.85 0.38
N ALA A 432 8.13 -16.92 0.75
CA ALA A 432 9.56 -17.06 0.47
C ALA A 432 9.86 -17.11 -1.04
N VAL A 433 9.01 -17.78 -1.84
CA VAL A 433 9.12 -17.80 -3.31
C VAL A 433 8.94 -16.40 -3.89
N TYR A 434 7.93 -15.65 -3.42
CA TYR A 434 7.75 -14.25 -3.81
C TYR A 434 8.98 -13.40 -3.49
N GLU A 435 9.52 -13.53 -2.28
CA GLU A 435 10.71 -12.82 -1.82
C GLU A 435 11.93 -13.14 -2.70
N VAL A 436 12.13 -14.40 -3.10
CA VAL A 436 13.22 -14.79 -4.01
C VAL A 436 13.13 -14.02 -5.33
N LEU A 437 11.93 -13.94 -5.92
CA LEU A 437 11.73 -13.18 -7.16
C LEU A 437 11.99 -11.69 -6.97
N TYR A 438 11.51 -11.13 -5.88
CA TYR A 438 11.65 -9.72 -5.56
C TYR A 438 13.13 -9.35 -5.37
N GLU A 439 13.85 -10.11 -4.54
CA GLU A 439 15.26 -9.84 -4.27
C GLU A 439 16.13 -10.05 -5.51
N ALA A 440 15.89 -11.09 -6.28
CA ALA A 440 16.63 -11.33 -7.51
C ALA A 440 16.50 -10.17 -8.53
N ARG A 441 15.35 -9.48 -8.55
CA ARG A 441 15.09 -8.36 -9.46
C ARG A 441 15.57 -7.02 -8.95
N HIS A 442 15.42 -6.78 -7.65
CA HIS A 442 15.56 -5.43 -7.09
C HIS A 442 16.75 -5.29 -6.14
N ARG A 443 17.15 -6.37 -5.45
CA ARG A 443 18.23 -6.36 -4.43
C ARG A 443 18.98 -7.69 -4.43
N PRO A 444 19.75 -8.02 -5.48
CA PRO A 444 20.41 -9.34 -5.62
C PRO A 444 21.28 -9.73 -4.43
N ASP A 445 21.89 -8.78 -3.74
CA ASP A 445 22.70 -9.02 -2.54
C ASP A 445 21.90 -9.58 -1.36
N TRP A 446 20.56 -9.42 -1.39
CA TRP A 446 19.66 -9.95 -0.37
C TRP A 446 19.09 -11.32 -0.68
N LEU A 447 19.31 -11.83 -1.88
CA LEU A 447 18.82 -13.16 -2.32
C LEU A 447 19.18 -14.30 -1.33
N PRO A 448 20.34 -14.31 -0.66
CA PRO A 448 20.67 -15.34 0.34
C PRO A 448 19.67 -15.42 1.50
N VAL A 449 18.95 -14.35 1.83
CA VAL A 449 17.99 -14.33 2.94
C VAL A 449 16.77 -15.20 2.66
N PRO A 450 16.00 -14.99 1.57
CA PRO A 450 14.90 -15.88 1.24
C PRO A 450 15.37 -17.28 0.83
N MET A 451 16.55 -17.43 0.21
CA MET A 451 17.09 -18.76 -0.12
C MET A 451 17.34 -19.62 1.13
N ALA A 452 17.83 -19.07 2.22
CA ALA A 452 17.96 -19.78 3.49
C ALA A 452 16.61 -20.28 4.06
N ALA A 453 15.53 -19.56 3.77
CA ALA A 453 14.18 -20.04 4.13
C ALA A 453 13.69 -21.13 3.18
N ILE A 454 13.94 -21.01 1.89
CA ILE A 454 13.66 -22.04 0.88
C ILE A 454 14.32 -23.37 1.27
N GLU A 455 15.62 -23.36 1.61
CA GLU A 455 16.34 -24.54 2.09
C GLU A 455 15.64 -25.20 3.29
N ARG A 456 15.32 -24.39 4.32
CA ARG A 456 14.62 -24.88 5.52
C ARG A 456 13.23 -25.46 5.22
N LEU A 457 12.47 -24.80 4.33
CA LEU A 457 11.11 -25.17 3.99
C LEU A 457 11.05 -26.39 3.05
N ALA A 458 12.05 -26.59 2.21
CA ALA A 458 12.14 -27.74 1.31
C ALA A 458 12.45 -29.05 2.05
N VAL A 459 13.27 -29.00 3.12
CA VAL A 459 13.73 -30.20 3.86
C VAL A 459 12.69 -30.76 4.83
N ARG A 460 11.77 -29.95 5.37
CA ARG A 460 10.75 -30.38 6.35
C ARG A 460 9.60 -31.21 5.74
N GLY A 461 9.85 -32.07 4.78
CA GLY A 461 8.89 -32.92 4.08
C GLY A 461 9.13 -34.42 4.27
N GLY A 462 9.67 -34.79 5.47
CA GLY A 462 9.75 -36.15 5.90
C GLY A 462 8.92 -36.37 7.17
#